data_b3b7cd3077d2d438c4e18b4d73309a1f
#
_entry.id   b3b7cd3077d2d438c4e18b4d73309a1f
#
_cell.length_a   1.000
_cell.length_b   1.000
_cell.length_c   1.000
_cell.angle_alpha   90.00
_cell.angle_beta   90.00
_cell.angle_gamma   90.00
#
_symmetry.space_group_name_H-M   'P 1'
#
loop_
_entity.id
_entity.type
_entity.pdbx_description
1 polymer ?
#
loop_
_entity_poly.entity_id
_entity_poly.type
_entity_poly.pdbx_seq_one_letter_code
_entity_poly.pdbx_strand_id
1 'polypeptide(L)'
;LDFYGLQTLICREMVEAGEVLVRRRMRKASDGLNVPMQLQILEADFLDATRNGETAGKDRLVQGVQFNGIGQRKAYWIYESHPGDAYGAIQGSFQSKAVSATDIVHVYEKQRVQVRGVPWGAPVIRSLRDLDDYEVAEIVRKKTEACVTAIVFGDDESQQGVAPAVTDADGKRVEQFEPGLIAYARGGKDIKFNQPAATGGYG
;
A
#
# COMPACT_ATOMS: atom_id res chain seq x y z
N LEU A 1 10.17 -7.11 22.75
CA LEU A 1 10.78 -5.81 22.44
C LEU A 1 11.12 -5.10 23.73
N ASP A 2 12.30 -4.52 23.80
CA ASP A 2 12.69 -3.60 24.84
C ASP A 2 12.06 -2.21 24.63
N PHE A 3 12.31 -1.27 25.53
CA PHE A 3 11.74 0.07 25.44
C PHE A 3 12.17 0.83 24.15
N TYR A 4 13.42 0.64 23.73
CA TYR A 4 13.93 1.27 22.51
C TYR A 4 13.33 0.66 21.25
N GLY A 5 13.12 -0.66 21.23
CA GLY A 5 12.41 -1.33 20.15
C GLY A 5 10.94 -0.86 20.02
N LEU A 6 10.28 -0.58 21.15
CA LEU A 6 8.94 0.02 21.13
C LEU A 6 8.94 1.44 20.54
N GLN A 7 9.96 2.25 20.84
CA GLN A 7 10.10 3.59 20.26
C GLN A 7 10.30 3.52 18.73
N THR A 8 11.13 2.60 18.28
CA THR A 8 11.34 2.38 16.84
C THR A 8 10.03 2.01 16.13
N LEU A 9 9.24 1.12 16.75
CA LEU A 9 7.93 0.74 16.22
C LEU A 9 6.98 1.94 16.16
N ILE A 10 6.93 2.77 17.21
CA ILE A 10 6.11 3.98 17.24
C ILE A 10 6.49 4.93 16.09
N CYS A 11 7.79 5.17 15.88
CA CYS A 11 8.26 6.04 14.80
C CYS A 11 7.88 5.49 13.43
N ARG A 12 7.99 4.19 13.23
CA ARG A 12 7.60 3.52 12.00
C ARG A 12 6.11 3.70 11.71
N GLU A 13 5.26 3.42 12.70
CA GLU A 13 3.80 3.57 12.57
C GLU A 13 3.39 5.03 12.27
N MET A 14 4.08 6.01 12.87
CA MET A 14 3.84 7.42 12.56
C MET A 14 4.10 7.77 11.09
N VAL A 15 5.10 7.16 10.48
CA VAL A 15 5.42 7.38 9.06
C VAL A 15 4.43 6.64 8.15
N GLU A 16 4.19 5.37 8.44
CA GLU A 16 3.38 4.47 7.61
C GLU A 16 1.88 4.75 7.73
N ALA A 17 1.36 4.79 8.95
CA ALA A 17 -0.07 4.98 9.23
C ALA A 17 -0.44 6.43 9.61
N GLY A 18 0.56 7.28 9.91
CA GLY A 18 0.37 8.66 10.31
C GLY A 18 0.08 8.84 11.80
N GLU A 19 -0.26 7.78 12.51
CA GLU A 19 -0.57 7.81 13.93
C GLU A 19 -0.35 6.45 14.59
N VAL A 20 -0.19 6.47 15.91
CA VAL A 20 -0.07 5.27 16.72
C VAL A 20 -0.69 5.51 18.10
N LEU A 21 -1.30 4.48 18.66
CA LEU A 21 -1.87 4.49 19.98
C LEU A 21 -0.98 3.69 20.92
N VAL A 22 -0.52 4.32 21.99
CA VAL A 22 0.24 3.65 23.04
C VAL A 22 -0.68 3.48 24.25
N ARG A 23 -1.11 2.25 24.50
CA ARG A 23 -1.98 1.93 25.62
C ARG A 23 -1.15 1.54 26.84
N ARG A 24 -1.39 2.23 27.94
CA ARG A 24 -0.86 1.87 29.26
C ARG A 24 -1.80 0.83 29.90
N ARG A 25 -1.27 -0.33 30.22
CA ARG A 25 -2.00 -1.40 30.91
C ARG A 25 -1.40 -1.61 32.30
N MET A 26 -2.12 -1.16 33.32
CA MET A 26 -1.75 -1.45 34.69
C MET A 26 -1.91 -2.94 34.97
N ARG A 27 -0.94 -3.52 35.66
CA ARG A 27 -0.89 -4.92 36.04
C ARG A 27 -0.95 -5.08 37.55
N LYS A 28 -1.28 -6.26 38.00
CA LYS A 28 -1.27 -6.58 39.43
C LYS A 28 0.15 -6.90 39.90
N ALA A 29 0.46 -6.64 41.13
CA ALA A 29 1.77 -7.01 41.71
C ALA A 29 2.00 -8.54 41.67
N SER A 30 0.92 -9.33 41.68
CA SER A 30 0.95 -10.79 41.57
C SER A 30 1.42 -11.29 40.17
N ASP A 31 1.46 -10.43 39.14
CA ASP A 31 1.84 -10.80 37.79
C ASP A 31 3.36 -10.92 37.60
N GLY A 32 4.14 -10.69 38.68
CA GLY A 32 5.58 -10.91 38.72
C GLY A 32 6.42 -9.91 37.92
N LEU A 33 5.85 -8.78 37.55
CA LEU A 33 6.56 -7.72 36.83
C LEU A 33 7.26 -6.79 37.84
N ASN A 34 8.53 -6.42 37.60
CA ASN A 34 9.27 -5.48 38.38
C ASN A 34 8.57 -4.10 38.47
N VAL A 35 7.95 -3.69 37.37
CA VAL A 35 7.05 -2.54 37.29
C VAL A 35 5.68 -3.05 36.89
N PRO A 36 4.61 -2.87 37.68
CA PRO A 36 3.29 -3.41 37.43
C PRO A 36 2.57 -2.62 36.32
N MET A 37 3.24 -2.47 35.17
CA MET A 37 2.75 -1.74 34.00
C MET A 37 3.30 -2.37 32.73
N GLN A 38 2.48 -2.41 31.69
CA GLN A 38 2.86 -2.78 30.34
C GLN A 38 2.42 -1.71 29.36
N LEU A 39 3.25 -1.48 28.34
CA LEU A 39 2.91 -0.65 27.20
C LEU A 39 2.49 -1.56 26.05
N GLN A 40 1.35 -1.26 25.45
CA GLN A 40 0.82 -1.92 24.28
C GLN A 40 0.78 -0.91 23.14
N ILE A 41 1.55 -1.17 22.09
CA ILE A 41 1.49 -0.37 20.86
C ILE A 41 0.32 -0.92 20.03
N LEU A 42 -0.52 -0.04 19.56
CA LEU A 42 -1.69 -0.34 18.72
C LEU A 42 -1.59 0.52 17.46
N GLU A 43 -1.68 -0.14 16.33
CA GLU A 43 -1.76 0.48 15.02
C GLU A 43 -3.05 1.30 14.86
N ALA A 44 -3.09 2.19 13.87
CA ALA A 44 -4.26 3.02 13.59
C ALA A 44 -5.55 2.21 13.37
N ASP A 45 -5.41 1.00 12.82
CA ASP A 45 -6.53 0.11 12.48
C ASP A 45 -7.24 -0.49 13.68
N PHE A 46 -6.60 -0.51 14.86
CA PHE A 46 -7.28 -0.88 16.08
C PHE A 46 -8.37 0.11 16.49
N LEU A 47 -8.33 1.34 16.00
CA LEU A 47 -9.32 2.36 16.31
C LEU A 47 -10.53 2.24 15.38
N ASP A 48 -11.72 2.07 15.95
CA ASP A 48 -12.97 1.91 15.21
C ASP A 48 -13.40 3.22 14.53
N ALA A 49 -12.83 3.48 13.35
CA ALA A 49 -13.11 4.67 12.55
C ALA A 49 -14.56 4.77 12.06
N THR A 50 -15.33 3.68 12.13
CA THR A 50 -16.74 3.68 11.70
C THR A 50 -17.64 4.40 12.70
N ARG A 51 -17.19 4.53 13.96
CA ARG A 51 -17.95 5.20 15.01
C ARG A 51 -17.88 6.71 14.89
N ASN A 52 -19.00 7.29 14.47
CA ASN A 52 -19.19 8.73 14.33
C ASN A 52 -20.56 9.16 14.87
N GLY A 53 -20.70 10.41 15.29
CA GLY A 53 -21.96 11.00 15.74
C GLY A 53 -21.95 11.37 17.22
N GLU A 54 -23.04 11.12 17.93
CA GLU A 54 -23.19 11.40 19.35
C GLU A 54 -23.49 10.10 20.12
N THR A 55 -22.94 10.02 21.32
CA THR A 55 -23.28 8.93 22.27
C THR A 55 -24.56 9.28 23.02
N ALA A 56 -25.17 8.29 23.68
CA ALA A 56 -26.36 8.49 24.54
C ALA A 56 -26.12 9.55 25.65
N GLY A 57 -24.88 9.81 26.01
CA GLY A 57 -24.47 10.84 26.96
C GLY A 57 -24.17 12.23 26.34
N LYS A 58 -24.54 12.47 25.07
CA LYS A 58 -24.27 13.68 24.28
C LYS A 58 -22.78 14.00 24.10
N ASP A 59 -21.91 13.02 24.30
CA ASP A 59 -20.51 13.16 23.94
C ASP A 59 -20.35 13.00 22.44
N ARG A 60 -19.53 13.87 21.83
CA ARG A 60 -19.23 13.82 20.39
C ARG A 60 -18.26 12.67 20.10
N LEU A 61 -18.58 11.88 19.07
CA LEU A 61 -17.77 10.77 18.60
C LEU A 61 -17.29 11.04 17.16
N VAL A 62 -15.99 11.03 16.96
CA VAL A 62 -15.35 11.30 15.65
C VAL A 62 -14.32 10.22 15.38
N GLN A 63 -14.58 9.38 14.38
CA GLN A 63 -13.67 8.31 13.94
C GLN A 63 -13.11 7.47 15.12
N GLY A 64 -13.99 7.07 16.03
CA GLY A 64 -13.63 6.24 17.18
C GLY A 64 -13.07 7.01 18.39
N VAL A 65 -12.88 8.32 18.30
CA VAL A 65 -12.44 9.16 19.42
C VAL A 65 -13.64 9.89 20.02
N GLN A 66 -13.88 9.67 21.30
CA GLN A 66 -14.99 10.25 22.05
C GLN A 66 -14.52 11.50 22.78
N PHE A 67 -15.27 12.59 22.64
CA PHE A 67 -15.03 13.89 23.27
C PHE A 67 -16.16 14.25 24.22
N ASN A 68 -15.83 14.80 25.36
CA ASN A 68 -16.80 15.37 26.27
C ASN A 68 -17.35 16.74 25.75
N GLY A 69 -18.32 17.32 26.48
CA GLY A 69 -18.95 18.58 26.10
C GLY A 69 -18.02 19.81 26.01
N ILE A 70 -16.82 19.73 26.58
CA ILE A 70 -15.79 20.79 26.50
C ILE A 70 -14.67 20.48 25.50
N GLY A 71 -14.83 19.41 24.69
CA GLY A 71 -13.89 19.05 23.63
C GLY A 71 -12.64 18.27 24.09
N GLN A 72 -12.60 17.78 25.32
CA GLN A 72 -11.53 16.91 25.78
C GLN A 72 -11.78 15.47 25.35
N ARG A 73 -10.72 14.74 25.01
CA ARG A 73 -10.77 13.31 24.72
C ARG A 73 -11.13 12.54 25.99
N LYS A 74 -12.21 11.76 25.91
CA LYS A 74 -12.75 10.97 27.04
C LYS A 74 -12.42 9.50 26.90
N ALA A 75 -12.56 8.96 25.69
CA ALA A 75 -12.32 7.55 25.42
C ALA A 75 -11.93 7.33 23.95
N TYR A 76 -11.35 6.17 23.69
CA TYR A 76 -11.04 5.63 22.38
C TYR A 76 -11.78 4.30 22.21
N TRP A 77 -12.47 4.14 21.10
CA TRP A 77 -13.17 2.90 20.76
C TRP A 77 -12.23 1.98 20.01
N ILE A 78 -11.74 0.96 20.68
CA ILE A 78 -10.64 0.09 20.21
C ILE A 78 -11.15 -1.33 20.04
N TYR A 79 -10.79 -1.98 18.94
CA TYR A 79 -11.03 -3.40 18.72
C TYR A 79 -10.15 -4.25 19.65
N GLU A 80 -10.65 -5.41 20.09
CA GLU A 80 -9.87 -6.32 20.96
C GLU A 80 -8.76 -7.05 20.20
N SER A 81 -9.00 -7.35 18.93
CA SER A 81 -8.05 -7.96 17.99
C SER A 81 -7.91 -7.08 16.75
N HIS A 82 -6.80 -7.20 16.03
CA HIS A 82 -6.57 -6.44 14.81
C HIS A 82 -7.63 -6.82 13.74
N PRO A 83 -8.28 -5.83 13.07
CA PRO A 83 -9.32 -6.11 12.07
C PRO A 83 -8.82 -6.93 10.87
N GLY A 84 -7.51 -6.83 10.55
CA GLY A 84 -6.87 -7.62 9.50
C GLY A 84 -6.43 -9.02 9.94
N ASP A 85 -6.63 -9.39 11.20
CA ASP A 85 -6.30 -10.74 11.69
C ASP A 85 -7.39 -11.73 11.28
N ALA A 86 -7.01 -12.68 10.43
CA ALA A 86 -7.91 -13.73 9.95
C ALA A 86 -8.53 -14.56 11.10
N TYR A 87 -7.81 -14.72 12.21
CA TYR A 87 -8.30 -15.43 13.39
C TYR A 87 -9.38 -14.64 14.14
N GLY A 88 -9.24 -13.31 14.23
CA GLY A 88 -10.25 -12.42 14.82
C GLY A 88 -11.56 -12.39 14.03
N ALA A 89 -11.45 -12.45 12.70
CA ALA A 89 -12.61 -12.51 11.79
C ALA A 89 -13.45 -13.77 11.97
N ILE A 90 -12.81 -14.91 12.25
CA ILE A 90 -13.51 -16.20 12.45
C ILE A 90 -14.31 -16.22 13.76
N GLN A 91 -13.85 -15.51 14.79
CA GLN A 91 -14.56 -15.44 16.08
C GLN A 91 -15.66 -14.37 16.13
N GLY A 92 -15.89 -13.61 15.05
CA GLY A 92 -17.01 -12.66 14.92
C GLY A 92 -16.94 -11.44 15.86
N SER A 93 -15.80 -11.17 16.46
CA SER A 93 -15.67 -10.11 17.48
C SER A 93 -15.08 -8.82 16.90
N PHE A 94 -15.75 -8.24 15.89
CA PHE A 94 -15.51 -6.84 15.50
C PHE A 94 -16.22 -5.83 16.42
N GLN A 95 -16.32 -6.15 17.70
CA GLN A 95 -16.86 -5.20 18.66
C GLN A 95 -15.74 -4.36 19.25
N SER A 96 -15.83 -3.06 19.00
CA SER A 96 -14.96 -2.11 19.66
C SER A 96 -15.43 -1.81 21.08
N LYS A 97 -14.49 -1.63 21.99
CA LYS A 97 -14.72 -1.25 23.40
C LYS A 97 -14.15 0.13 23.69
N ALA A 98 -14.86 0.89 24.49
CA ALA A 98 -14.38 2.18 24.96
C ALA A 98 -13.24 1.99 25.98
N VAL A 99 -12.05 2.52 25.67
CA VAL A 99 -10.90 2.58 26.56
C VAL A 99 -10.71 4.03 26.98
N SER A 100 -10.48 4.26 28.27
CA SER A 100 -10.29 5.62 28.80
C SER A 100 -9.14 6.35 28.12
N ALA A 101 -9.32 7.63 27.81
CA ALA A 101 -8.26 8.45 27.25
C ALA A 101 -7.08 8.64 28.19
N THR A 102 -7.25 8.43 29.50
CA THR A 102 -6.16 8.47 30.49
C THR A 102 -5.16 7.34 30.31
N ASP A 103 -5.58 6.23 29.69
CA ASP A 103 -4.75 5.06 29.47
C ASP A 103 -4.18 4.99 28.03
N ILE A 104 -4.47 5.99 27.20
CA ILE A 104 -4.03 6.05 25.81
C ILE A 104 -3.21 7.30 25.59
N VAL A 105 -2.00 7.13 25.09
CA VAL A 105 -1.22 8.20 24.46
C VAL A 105 -1.39 8.07 22.96
N HIS A 106 -2.07 9.03 22.36
CA HIS A 106 -2.27 9.09 20.93
C HIS A 106 -1.19 9.96 20.29
N VAL A 107 -0.26 9.34 19.60
CA VAL A 107 0.91 9.99 19.00
C VAL A 107 0.66 10.18 17.51
N TYR A 108 0.70 11.41 17.03
CA TYR A 108 0.60 11.78 15.63
C TYR A 108 1.04 13.22 15.41
N GLU A 109 1.41 13.57 14.21
CA GLU A 109 1.74 14.95 13.84
C GLU A 109 0.47 15.76 13.58
N LYS A 110 0.27 16.78 14.40
CA LYS A 110 -0.89 17.66 14.29
C LYS A 110 -0.57 18.84 13.38
N GLN A 111 -0.96 18.76 12.12
CA GLN A 111 -0.74 19.83 11.12
C GLN A 111 -1.89 20.85 11.08
N ARG A 112 -3.08 20.49 11.54
CA ARG A 112 -4.30 21.31 11.55
C ARG A 112 -5.26 20.85 12.63
N VAL A 113 -6.47 21.39 12.66
CA VAL A 113 -7.51 20.91 13.58
C VAL A 113 -8.01 19.55 13.09
N GLN A 114 -7.30 18.49 13.47
CA GLN A 114 -7.59 17.11 13.09
C GLN A 114 -7.64 16.22 14.35
N VAL A 115 -8.44 15.16 14.27
CA VAL A 115 -8.62 14.18 15.35
C VAL A 115 -7.65 13.00 15.19
N ARG A 116 -7.34 12.64 13.94
CA ARG A 116 -6.50 11.50 13.54
C ARG A 116 -5.24 11.98 12.83
N GLY A 117 -4.20 11.17 12.86
CA GLY A 117 -3.00 11.36 12.07
C GLY A 117 -3.23 11.15 10.57
N VAL A 118 -2.29 11.60 9.76
CA VAL A 118 -2.27 11.40 8.31
C VAL A 118 -0.91 10.81 7.94
N PRO A 119 -0.86 9.71 7.19
CA PRO A 119 0.40 9.11 6.72
C PRO A 119 1.29 10.12 6.00
N TRP A 120 2.59 10.08 6.25
CA TRP A 120 3.53 11.01 5.60
C TRP A 120 3.56 10.84 4.08
N GLY A 121 3.33 9.61 3.60
CA GLY A 121 3.24 9.31 2.18
C GLY A 121 1.95 9.76 1.49
N ALA A 122 0.91 10.17 2.24
CA ALA A 122 -0.42 10.47 1.67
C ALA A 122 -0.41 11.50 0.52
N PRO A 123 0.35 12.62 0.58
CA PRO A 123 0.37 13.59 -0.51
C PRO A 123 1.09 13.10 -1.77
N VAL A 124 1.98 12.12 -1.65
CA VAL A 124 2.83 11.67 -2.78
C VAL A 124 2.46 10.27 -3.30
N ILE A 125 1.51 9.58 -2.69
CA ILE A 125 1.17 8.19 -3.02
C ILE A 125 0.74 8.01 -4.48
N ARG A 126 0.06 9.00 -5.06
CA ARG A 126 -0.34 8.98 -6.48
C ARG A 126 0.89 9.09 -7.38
N SER A 127 1.78 10.03 -7.09
CA SER A 127 3.01 10.23 -7.87
C SER A 127 3.94 9.02 -7.77
N LEU A 128 3.99 8.35 -6.61
CA LEU A 128 4.75 7.11 -6.46
C LEU A 128 4.18 5.97 -7.31
N ARG A 129 2.85 5.87 -7.40
CA ARG A 129 2.19 4.90 -8.27
C ARG A 129 2.47 5.20 -9.74
N ASP A 130 2.34 6.47 -10.15
CA ASP A 130 2.61 6.88 -11.53
C ASP A 130 4.08 6.63 -11.91
N LEU A 131 5.01 6.78 -10.95
CA LEU A 131 6.42 6.46 -11.14
C LEU A 131 6.64 4.95 -11.34
N ASP A 132 6.00 4.11 -10.53
CA ASP A 132 6.06 2.64 -10.66
C ASP A 132 5.53 2.21 -12.04
N ASP A 133 4.36 2.71 -12.44
CA ASP A 133 3.77 2.44 -13.75
C ASP A 133 4.71 2.91 -14.89
N TYR A 134 5.37 4.06 -14.74
CA TYR A 134 6.36 4.56 -15.70
C TYR A 134 7.59 3.64 -15.77
N GLU A 135 8.15 3.23 -14.64
CA GLU A 135 9.32 2.33 -14.61
C GLU A 135 9.00 0.99 -15.30
N VAL A 136 7.83 0.41 -15.03
CA VAL A 136 7.38 -0.81 -15.68
C VAL A 136 7.25 -0.62 -17.20
N ALA A 137 6.62 0.47 -17.63
CA ALA A 137 6.45 0.79 -19.05
C ALA A 137 7.81 0.98 -19.75
N GLU A 138 8.76 1.65 -19.08
CA GLU A 138 10.11 1.87 -19.61
C GLU A 138 10.90 0.57 -19.75
N ILE A 139 10.80 -0.34 -18.76
CA ILE A 139 11.40 -1.67 -18.83
C ILE A 139 10.81 -2.48 -20.01
N VAL A 140 9.49 -2.45 -20.18
CA VAL A 140 8.81 -3.13 -21.31
C VAL A 140 9.28 -2.52 -22.63
N ARG A 141 9.33 -1.19 -22.72
CA ARG A 141 9.84 -0.50 -23.90
C ARG A 141 11.25 -0.95 -24.24
N LYS A 142 12.16 -0.94 -23.27
CA LYS A 142 13.56 -1.38 -23.46
C LYS A 142 13.68 -2.84 -23.86
N LYS A 143 12.88 -3.71 -23.28
CA LYS A 143 12.81 -5.12 -23.70
C LYS A 143 12.34 -5.25 -25.15
N THR A 144 11.30 -4.52 -25.55
CA THR A 144 10.78 -4.50 -26.91
C THR A 144 11.80 -3.94 -27.90
N GLU A 145 12.46 -2.82 -27.56
CA GLU A 145 13.54 -2.24 -28.37
C GLU A 145 14.69 -3.24 -28.59
N ALA A 146 15.04 -4.00 -27.56
CA ALA A 146 16.09 -5.02 -27.65
C ALA A 146 15.69 -6.23 -28.56
N CYS A 147 14.39 -6.50 -28.68
CA CYS A 147 13.88 -7.62 -29.50
C CYS A 147 13.66 -7.24 -30.96
N VAL A 148 13.35 -5.98 -31.27
CA VAL A 148 13.00 -5.55 -32.63
C VAL A 148 14.24 -5.04 -33.37
N THR A 149 14.78 -5.84 -34.28
CA THR A 149 15.93 -5.43 -35.10
C THR A 149 15.49 -4.86 -36.46
N ALA A 150 14.49 -5.46 -37.13
CA ALA A 150 13.96 -4.95 -38.40
C ALA A 150 12.61 -5.60 -38.75
N ILE A 151 11.71 -4.81 -39.36
CA ILE A 151 10.46 -5.30 -39.96
C ILE A 151 10.58 -5.09 -41.44
N VAL A 152 10.42 -6.17 -42.22
CA VAL A 152 10.51 -6.16 -43.69
C VAL A 152 9.12 -6.17 -44.26
N PHE A 153 8.76 -5.14 -45.03
CA PHE A 153 7.46 -5.04 -45.73
C PHE A 153 7.58 -5.48 -47.18
N GLY A 154 6.56 -6.11 -47.71
CA GLY A 154 6.48 -6.44 -49.10
C GLY A 154 5.19 -7.20 -49.44
N ASP A 155 4.78 -7.12 -50.72
CA ASP A 155 3.69 -7.90 -51.23
C ASP A 155 4.12 -9.36 -51.38
N ASP A 156 3.54 -10.25 -50.60
CA ASP A 156 3.67 -11.68 -50.74
C ASP A 156 2.30 -12.32 -50.53
N GLU A 157 1.83 -13.02 -51.55
CA GLU A 157 0.58 -13.78 -51.48
C GLU A 157 0.68 -15.01 -50.56
N SER A 158 1.89 -15.33 -50.07
CA SER A 158 2.08 -16.37 -49.07
C SER A 158 1.84 -15.79 -47.67
N GLN A 159 0.80 -16.19 -46.99
CA GLN A 159 0.45 -15.84 -45.60
C GLN A 159 1.47 -16.39 -44.57
N GLN A 160 2.76 -16.36 -44.87
CA GLN A 160 3.80 -16.80 -43.95
C GLN A 160 4.26 -15.61 -43.09
N GLY A 161 4.15 -15.73 -41.78
CA GLY A 161 4.63 -14.76 -40.82
C GLY A 161 6.13 -14.48 -40.93
N VAL A 162 6.57 -13.40 -40.34
CA VAL A 162 7.96 -12.91 -40.39
C VAL A 162 8.85 -13.60 -39.35
N ALA A 163 8.28 -14.12 -38.31
CA ALA A 163 8.98 -14.83 -37.22
C ALA A 163 8.49 -16.28 -37.05
N PRO A 164 9.28 -17.15 -36.41
CA PRO A 164 8.82 -18.49 -36.08
C PRO A 164 7.53 -18.43 -35.25
N ALA A 165 6.49 -19.08 -35.73
CA ALA A 165 5.23 -19.11 -35.02
C ALA A 165 5.24 -20.17 -33.92
N VAL A 166 4.90 -19.77 -32.74
CA VAL A 166 4.63 -20.65 -31.59
C VAL A 166 3.13 -20.68 -31.36
N THR A 167 2.59 -21.84 -31.06
CA THR A 167 1.18 -21.98 -30.72
C THR A 167 1.05 -21.86 -29.18
N ASP A 168 0.23 -20.91 -28.74
CA ASP A 168 -0.03 -20.76 -27.28
C ASP A 168 -0.96 -21.86 -26.75
N ALA A 169 -1.23 -21.84 -25.43
CA ALA A 169 -2.07 -22.83 -24.77
C ALA A 169 -3.52 -22.86 -25.29
N ASP A 170 -3.98 -21.77 -25.90
CA ASP A 170 -5.33 -21.63 -26.50
C ASP A 170 -5.40 -21.99 -28.00
N GLY A 171 -4.28 -22.47 -28.55
CA GLY A 171 -4.20 -22.88 -29.98
C GLY A 171 -4.05 -21.70 -30.96
N LYS A 172 -3.81 -20.48 -30.46
CA LYS A 172 -3.59 -19.30 -31.28
C LYS A 172 -2.13 -19.21 -31.72
N ARG A 173 -1.90 -18.93 -32.99
CA ARG A 173 -0.55 -18.66 -33.50
C ARG A 173 -0.06 -17.33 -33.02
N VAL A 174 1.07 -17.33 -32.28
CA VAL A 174 1.77 -16.14 -31.76
C VAL A 174 3.17 -16.15 -32.36
N GLU A 175 3.58 -15.04 -32.98
CA GLU A 175 4.96 -14.86 -33.43
C GLU A 175 5.82 -14.36 -32.27
N GLN A 176 6.89 -15.07 -31.94
CA GLN A 176 7.79 -14.71 -30.87
C GLN A 176 9.04 -14.04 -31.44
N PHE A 177 9.31 -12.80 -31.01
CA PHE A 177 10.52 -12.07 -31.37
C PHE A 177 11.58 -12.30 -30.31
N GLU A 178 12.75 -12.79 -30.73
CA GLU A 178 13.93 -12.94 -29.87
C GLU A 178 14.95 -11.83 -30.12
N PRO A 179 15.75 -11.43 -29.14
CA PRO A 179 16.82 -10.46 -29.33
C PRO A 179 17.81 -10.91 -30.40
N GLY A 180 18.05 -10.05 -31.41
CA GLY A 180 18.95 -10.37 -32.52
C GLY A 180 18.33 -11.14 -33.68
N LEU A 181 17.01 -11.36 -33.70
CA LEU A 181 16.32 -11.97 -34.82
C LEU A 181 16.38 -11.06 -36.05
N ILE A 182 16.99 -11.55 -37.12
CA ILE A 182 16.94 -10.94 -38.45
C ILE A 182 15.99 -11.77 -39.30
N ALA A 183 14.79 -11.25 -39.55
CA ALA A 183 13.81 -11.90 -40.38
C ALA A 183 13.98 -11.48 -41.86
N TYR A 184 14.17 -12.44 -42.73
CA TYR A 184 14.27 -12.22 -44.18
C TYR A 184 12.90 -12.39 -44.83
N ALA A 185 12.39 -11.31 -45.41
CA ALA A 185 11.18 -11.39 -46.21
C ALA A 185 11.52 -11.55 -47.68
N ARG A 186 10.96 -12.56 -48.34
CA ARG A 186 11.18 -12.85 -49.77
C ARG A 186 10.35 -11.91 -50.66
N GLY A 187 10.96 -11.44 -51.76
CA GLY A 187 10.29 -10.70 -52.82
C GLY A 187 10.19 -9.18 -52.65
N GLY A 188 11.09 -8.42 -53.24
CA GLY A 188 10.99 -6.96 -53.52
C GLY A 188 10.64 -6.01 -52.39
N LYS A 189 11.04 -6.33 -51.16
CA LYS A 189 10.54 -5.72 -49.93
C LYS A 189 11.45 -4.61 -49.38
N ASP A 190 10.84 -3.55 -48.86
CA ASP A 190 11.54 -2.44 -48.18
C ASP A 190 11.70 -2.76 -46.70
N ILE A 191 12.84 -2.40 -46.13
CA ILE A 191 13.18 -2.61 -44.71
C ILE A 191 12.97 -1.31 -43.98
N LYS A 192 11.99 -1.25 -43.07
CA LYS A 192 11.81 -0.15 -42.14
C LYS A 192 12.24 -0.55 -40.75
N PHE A 193 13.25 0.15 -40.22
CA PHE A 193 13.64 0.04 -38.85
C PHE A 193 12.66 0.89 -38.02
N ASN A 194 11.90 0.25 -37.12
CA ASN A 194 11.12 0.99 -36.15
C ASN A 194 12.08 1.45 -35.05
N GLN A 195 12.62 2.65 -35.18
CA GLN A 195 13.31 3.33 -34.07
C GLN A 195 12.24 4.11 -33.30
N PRO A 196 11.84 3.64 -32.10
CA PRO A 196 11.06 4.49 -31.21
C PRO A 196 11.86 5.75 -30.94
N ALA A 197 11.24 6.92 -31.03
CA ALA A 197 11.89 8.19 -30.75
C ALA A 197 12.58 8.13 -29.37
N ALA A 198 13.88 8.37 -29.36
CA ALA A 198 14.63 8.48 -28.11
C ALA A 198 14.07 9.67 -27.31
N THR A 199 13.14 9.41 -26.42
CA THR A 199 12.78 10.37 -25.39
C THR A 199 13.97 10.46 -24.46
N GLY A 200 14.58 11.67 -24.38
CA GLY A 200 15.73 11.93 -23.52
C GLY A 200 15.45 11.38 -22.13
N GLY A 201 16.33 10.49 -21.67
CA GLY A 201 16.24 9.95 -20.34
C GLY A 201 16.33 11.10 -19.32
N TYR A 202 15.66 10.93 -18.23
CA TYR A 202 15.90 11.74 -17.03
C TYR A 202 17.40 11.64 -16.71
N GLY A 203 18.14 12.73 -16.96
CA GLY A 203 19.47 12.96 -16.44
C GLY A 203 19.38 13.60 -15.08
#